data_634d9722dbc4e5311bb66906114403ee
#
_entry.id   634d9722dbc4e5311bb66906114403ee
#
_cell.length_a   1.000
_cell.length_b   1.000
_cell.length_c   1.000
_cell.angle_alpha   90.00
_cell.angle_beta   90.00
_cell.angle_gamma   90.00
#
_symmetry.space_group_name_H-M   'P 1'
#
loop_
_entity.id
_entity.type
_entity.pdbx_description
1 polymer ?
#
loop_
_entity_poly.entity_id
_entity_poly.type
_entity_poly.pdbx_seq_one_letter_code
_entity_poly.pdbx_strand_id
1 'polypeptide(L)'
;IGEHAAKAVLPRLDMMGGEFCGNAARAFACWVDRQRGGGESSLNISISGACQPVAVELDAAHGKAYAQMPIPIGLEEIRVMGRTVPVVHMEGIDHALMTDCAPSQELAQAVWEAMPAQDAQGVMFIQNTTMTPLVYVAATDTRVWESSCGSGTVALAWYLARKLADGEHGFAF
;
A
#
# COMPACT_ATOMS: atom_id res chain seq x y z
N ILE A 1 27.18 -23.28 28.54
CA ILE A 1 25.99 -23.87 27.92
C ILE A 1 25.22 -22.69 27.38
N GLY A 2 25.48 -22.35 26.08
CA GLY A 2 24.77 -21.25 25.43
C GLY A 2 23.36 -21.70 25.03
N GLU A 3 22.35 -21.07 25.60
CA GLU A 3 20.98 -21.18 25.12
C GLU A 3 20.92 -20.53 23.72
N HIS A 4 20.90 -21.36 22.68
CA HIS A 4 20.39 -20.93 21.40
C HIS A 4 18.88 -20.70 21.56
N ALA A 5 18.48 -19.46 21.90
CA ALA A 5 17.10 -19.06 21.76
C ALA A 5 16.69 -19.32 20.30
N ALA A 6 15.85 -20.30 20.08
CA ALA A 6 15.28 -20.57 18.76
C ALA A 6 14.65 -19.27 18.28
N LYS A 7 15.15 -18.72 17.18
CA LYS A 7 14.63 -17.49 16.58
C LYS A 7 13.16 -17.80 16.26
N ALA A 8 12.23 -17.20 16.97
CA ALA A 8 10.81 -17.46 16.78
C ALA A 8 10.47 -17.18 15.31
N VAL A 9 9.93 -18.19 14.63
CA VAL A 9 9.50 -18.04 13.25
C VAL A 9 8.30 -17.10 13.24
N LEU A 10 8.44 -15.97 12.53
CA LEU A 10 7.35 -15.02 12.39
C LEU A 10 6.19 -15.65 11.60
N PRO A 11 4.95 -15.36 12.01
CA PRO A 11 3.79 -15.68 11.17
C PRO A 11 3.98 -15.05 9.78
N ARG A 12 3.68 -15.82 8.72
CA ARG A 12 3.86 -15.37 7.35
C ARG A 12 2.55 -15.40 6.57
N LEU A 13 2.31 -14.32 5.84
CA LEU A 13 1.22 -14.18 4.88
C LEU A 13 1.83 -13.95 3.49
N ASP A 14 1.43 -14.75 2.53
CA ASP A 14 1.76 -14.56 1.12
C ASP A 14 0.49 -14.18 0.35
N MET A 15 0.51 -13.01 -0.27
CA MET A 15 -0.53 -12.58 -1.21
C MET A 15 -0.36 -13.34 -2.53
N MET A 16 -1.45 -13.58 -3.25
CA MET A 16 -1.41 -14.38 -4.48
C MET A 16 -0.52 -13.80 -5.58
N GLY A 17 -0.38 -12.48 -5.63
CA GLY A 17 0.48 -11.80 -6.59
C GLY A 17 1.84 -11.40 -6.05
N GLY A 18 2.15 -11.72 -4.79
CA GLY A 18 3.40 -11.32 -4.16
C GLY A 18 3.42 -9.87 -3.65
N GLU A 19 2.33 -9.12 -3.85
CA GLU A 19 2.19 -7.72 -3.46
C GLU A 19 2.11 -7.52 -1.94
N PHE A 20 2.35 -6.27 -1.50
CA PHE A 20 2.05 -5.84 -0.13
C PHE A 20 0.59 -5.37 -0.02
N CYS A 21 -0.11 -5.86 1.01
CA CYS A 21 -1.47 -5.41 1.33
C CYS A 21 -1.63 -5.12 2.83
N GLY A 22 -1.73 -3.83 3.20
CA GLY A 22 -1.89 -3.41 4.60
C GLY A 22 -3.21 -3.88 5.22
N ASN A 23 -4.29 -4.01 4.44
CA ASN A 23 -5.56 -4.55 4.91
C ASN A 23 -5.43 -6.05 5.26
N ALA A 24 -4.75 -6.81 4.41
CA ALA A 24 -4.47 -8.22 4.66
C ALA A 24 -3.54 -8.42 5.86
N ALA A 25 -2.50 -7.58 6.01
CA ALA A 25 -1.60 -7.61 7.16
C ALA A 25 -2.36 -7.45 8.49
N ARG A 26 -3.26 -6.47 8.57
CA ARG A 26 -4.09 -6.24 9.77
C ARG A 26 -5.02 -7.43 10.06
N ALA A 27 -5.72 -7.91 9.04
CA ALA A 27 -6.64 -9.04 9.18
C ALA A 27 -5.89 -10.32 9.62
N PHE A 28 -4.73 -10.58 9.03
CA PHE A 28 -3.90 -11.72 9.36
C PHE A 28 -3.36 -11.65 10.78
N ALA A 29 -2.86 -10.50 11.24
CA ALA A 29 -2.40 -10.32 12.61
C ALA A 29 -3.53 -10.57 13.63
N CYS A 30 -4.74 -10.05 13.38
CA CYS A 30 -5.90 -10.33 14.22
C CYS A 30 -6.28 -11.82 14.24
N TRP A 31 -6.14 -12.50 13.10
CA TRP A 31 -6.38 -13.94 13.02
C TRP A 31 -5.33 -14.72 13.82
N VAL A 32 -4.04 -14.38 13.69
CA VAL A 32 -2.94 -15.01 14.45
C VAL A 32 -3.13 -14.84 15.94
N ASP A 33 -3.47 -13.63 16.41
CA ASP A 33 -3.75 -13.36 17.82
C ASP A 33 -4.86 -14.28 18.35
N ARG A 34 -5.97 -14.38 17.63
CA ARG A 34 -7.08 -15.29 18.01
C ARG A 34 -6.66 -16.75 18.06
N GLN A 35 -5.83 -17.22 17.12
CA GLN A 35 -5.31 -18.61 17.13
C GLN A 35 -4.39 -18.89 18.32
N ARG A 36 -3.75 -17.85 18.88
CA ARG A 36 -2.88 -17.93 20.06
C ARG A 36 -3.61 -17.75 21.39
N GLY A 37 -4.92 -17.55 21.37
CA GLY A 37 -5.74 -17.36 22.58
C GLY A 37 -6.13 -15.91 22.84
N GLY A 38 -5.68 -14.98 22.00
CA GLY A 38 -5.97 -13.55 22.12
C GLY A 38 -5.16 -12.84 23.20
N GLY A 39 -5.21 -11.51 23.19
CA GLY A 39 -4.62 -10.66 24.22
C GLY A 39 -3.27 -10.04 23.88
N GLU A 40 -2.75 -10.27 22.68
CA GLU A 40 -1.56 -9.56 22.20
C GLU A 40 -1.91 -8.09 21.91
N SER A 41 -1.04 -7.18 22.33
CA SER A 41 -1.17 -5.75 21.97
C SER A 41 -0.46 -5.42 20.67
N SER A 42 0.46 -6.25 20.22
CA SER A 42 1.16 -6.10 18.94
C SER A 42 1.74 -7.43 18.47
N LEU A 43 1.87 -7.57 17.15
CA LEU A 43 2.51 -8.71 16.49
C LEU A 43 3.43 -8.22 15.39
N ASN A 44 4.57 -8.90 15.21
CA ASN A 44 5.37 -8.80 14.01
C ASN A 44 5.01 -9.96 13.08
N ILE A 45 4.71 -9.65 11.84
CA ILE A 45 4.41 -10.63 10.79
C ILE A 45 5.36 -10.44 9.61
N SER A 46 5.60 -11.50 8.86
CA SER A 46 6.20 -11.44 7.53
C SER A 46 5.07 -11.44 6.50
N ILE A 47 5.15 -10.56 5.50
CA ILE A 47 4.17 -10.50 4.41
C ILE A 47 4.91 -10.32 3.09
N SER A 48 4.40 -10.94 2.02
CA SER A 48 4.91 -10.70 0.67
C SER A 48 4.88 -9.21 0.32
N GLY A 49 5.78 -8.78 -0.59
CA GLY A 49 5.91 -7.38 -0.97
C GLY A 49 6.55 -6.46 0.08
N ALA A 50 6.88 -6.96 1.28
CA ALA A 50 7.66 -6.23 2.28
C ALA A 50 8.99 -6.93 2.57
N CYS A 51 10.11 -6.18 2.50
CA CYS A 51 11.45 -6.72 2.76
C CYS A 51 11.74 -6.94 4.25
N GLN A 52 11.01 -6.25 5.12
CA GLN A 52 11.17 -6.32 6.58
C GLN A 52 9.88 -6.80 7.24
N PRO A 53 9.96 -7.38 8.45
CA PRO A 53 8.78 -7.67 9.24
C PRO A 53 7.90 -6.43 9.45
N VAL A 54 6.60 -6.61 9.33
CA VAL A 54 5.60 -5.56 9.52
C VAL A 54 5.07 -5.65 10.94
N ALA A 55 5.19 -4.57 11.69
CA ALA A 55 4.58 -4.44 13.00
C ALA A 55 3.08 -4.13 12.85
N VAL A 56 2.25 -4.86 13.61
CA VAL A 56 0.81 -4.61 13.68
C VAL A 56 0.41 -4.44 15.13
N GLU A 57 -0.10 -3.27 15.48
CA GLU A 57 -0.70 -3.01 16.78
C GLU A 57 -2.15 -3.49 16.79
N LEU A 58 -2.57 -4.11 17.89
CA LEU A 58 -3.88 -4.71 18.07
C LEU A 58 -4.62 -4.02 19.23
N ASP A 59 -5.73 -3.38 18.91
CA ASP A 59 -6.65 -2.80 19.89
C ASP A 59 -7.94 -3.62 19.93
N ALA A 60 -7.87 -4.75 20.64
CA ALA A 60 -8.98 -5.67 20.75
C ALA A 60 -10.20 -5.05 21.44
N ALA A 61 -10.00 -4.09 22.35
CA ALA A 61 -11.09 -3.42 23.06
C ALA A 61 -11.97 -2.58 22.13
N HIS A 62 -11.39 -2.03 21.06
CA HIS A 62 -12.10 -1.20 20.08
C HIS A 62 -12.25 -1.90 18.73
N GLY A 63 -11.80 -3.16 18.59
CA GLY A 63 -11.86 -3.92 17.35
C GLY A 63 -11.02 -3.31 16.23
N LYS A 64 -9.87 -2.69 16.56
CA LYS A 64 -8.99 -2.01 15.60
C LYS A 64 -7.64 -2.70 15.49
N ALA A 65 -7.00 -2.53 14.34
CA ALA A 65 -5.62 -2.94 14.11
C ALA A 65 -4.91 -1.92 13.22
N TYR A 66 -3.65 -1.65 13.51
CA TYR A 66 -2.83 -0.66 12.82
C TYR A 66 -1.55 -1.32 12.32
N ALA A 67 -1.41 -1.46 11.02
CA ALA A 67 -0.20 -2.02 10.41
C ALA A 67 0.79 -0.91 10.05
N GLN A 68 2.05 -1.13 10.36
CA GLN A 68 3.13 -0.33 9.81
C GLN A 68 3.11 -0.44 8.29
N MET A 69 3.19 0.71 7.61
CA MET A 69 3.19 0.77 6.15
C MET A 69 4.61 0.93 5.63
N PRO A 70 4.93 0.35 4.45
CA PRO A 70 6.19 0.63 3.77
C PRO A 70 6.34 2.13 3.50
N ILE A 71 7.57 2.62 3.60
CA ILE A 71 7.90 4.02 3.28
C ILE A 71 8.15 4.12 1.78
N PRO A 72 7.65 5.18 1.10
CA PRO A 72 7.98 5.44 -0.29
C PRO A 72 9.49 5.55 -0.52
N ILE A 73 9.98 4.90 -1.58
CA ILE A 73 11.41 4.80 -1.91
C ILE A 73 11.82 5.66 -3.10
N GLY A 74 10.85 6.15 -3.88
CA GLY A 74 11.12 6.96 -5.06
C GLY A 74 9.90 7.69 -5.59
N LEU A 75 10.16 8.64 -6.49
CA LEU A 75 9.15 9.40 -7.24
C LEU A 75 9.66 9.57 -8.66
N GLU A 76 8.81 9.29 -9.62
CA GLU A 76 9.03 9.65 -11.03
C GLU A 76 7.78 10.32 -11.61
N GLU A 77 7.91 10.90 -12.80
CA GLU A 77 6.79 11.44 -13.55
C GLU A 77 6.69 10.72 -14.90
N ILE A 78 5.51 10.20 -15.20
CA ILE A 78 5.20 9.61 -16.50
C ILE A 78 4.27 10.53 -17.31
N ARG A 79 4.24 10.33 -18.62
CA ARG A 79 3.35 11.06 -19.54
C ARG A 79 2.26 10.13 -20.05
N VAL A 80 1.00 10.44 -19.71
CA VAL A 80 -0.17 9.64 -20.12
C VAL A 80 -1.24 10.57 -20.68
N MET A 81 -1.63 10.37 -21.95
CA MET A 81 -2.70 11.12 -22.61
C MET A 81 -2.56 12.66 -22.45
N GLY A 82 -1.33 13.18 -22.56
CA GLY A 82 -1.02 14.61 -22.44
C GLY A 82 -0.92 15.13 -21.00
N ARG A 83 -1.12 14.28 -19.98
CA ARG A 83 -0.99 14.61 -18.56
C ARG A 83 0.37 14.18 -18.03
N THR A 84 0.91 14.92 -17.07
CA THR A 84 2.02 14.46 -16.22
C THR A 84 1.43 13.79 -15.00
N VAL A 85 1.82 12.55 -14.75
CA VAL A 85 1.30 11.72 -13.66
C VAL A 85 2.45 11.34 -12.75
N PRO A 86 2.45 11.78 -11.48
CA PRO A 86 3.44 11.32 -10.51
C PRO A 86 3.21 9.85 -10.17
N VAL A 87 4.31 9.09 -10.13
CA VAL A 87 4.34 7.68 -9.70
C VAL A 87 5.23 7.58 -8.47
N VAL A 88 4.65 7.15 -7.37
CA VAL A 88 5.35 6.91 -6.10
C VAL A 88 5.72 5.44 -6.02
N HIS A 89 7.02 5.17 -5.93
CA HIS A 89 7.56 3.82 -5.79
C HIS A 89 7.57 3.39 -4.33
N MET A 90 7.07 2.19 -4.07
CA MET A 90 7.05 1.56 -2.75
C MET A 90 7.47 0.10 -2.84
N GLU A 91 7.80 -0.53 -1.72
CA GLU A 91 8.02 -1.97 -1.69
C GLU A 91 6.73 -2.71 -2.05
N GLY A 92 6.80 -3.60 -3.03
CA GLY A 92 5.72 -4.50 -3.43
C GLY A 92 4.56 -3.88 -4.22
N ILE A 93 4.52 -2.56 -4.40
CA ILE A 93 3.47 -1.89 -5.19
C ILE A 93 3.85 -0.44 -5.51
N ASP A 94 3.66 -0.02 -6.75
CA ASP A 94 3.80 1.38 -7.17
C ASP A 94 2.44 2.06 -7.32
N HIS A 95 2.37 3.36 -7.05
CA HIS A 95 1.13 4.13 -7.11
C HIS A 95 1.24 5.35 -8.01
N ALA A 96 0.46 5.39 -9.09
CA ALA A 96 0.24 6.58 -9.90
C ALA A 96 -0.85 7.46 -9.27
N LEU A 97 -0.60 8.76 -9.15
CA LEU A 97 -1.50 9.72 -8.54
C LEU A 97 -2.20 10.54 -9.62
N MET A 98 -3.44 10.22 -9.90
CA MET A 98 -4.28 10.87 -10.92
C MET A 98 -5.18 11.92 -10.26
N THR A 99 -4.84 13.19 -10.42
CA THR A 99 -5.63 14.31 -9.88
C THR A 99 -6.60 14.85 -10.93
N ASP A 100 -7.71 15.43 -10.46
CA ASP A 100 -8.66 16.20 -11.27
C ASP A 100 -9.25 15.45 -12.47
N CYS A 101 -9.47 14.14 -12.30
CA CYS A 101 -10.16 13.34 -13.31
C CYS A 101 -11.07 12.28 -12.66
N ALA A 102 -12.15 11.97 -13.34
CA ALA A 102 -13.05 10.89 -12.89
C ALA A 102 -12.35 9.53 -12.97
N PRO A 103 -12.65 8.61 -12.03
CA PRO A 103 -12.17 7.24 -12.11
C PRO A 103 -12.57 6.59 -13.42
N SER A 104 -11.60 5.99 -14.12
CA SER A 104 -11.79 5.34 -15.42
C SER A 104 -10.86 4.14 -15.55
N GLN A 105 -11.40 2.99 -15.90
CA GLN A 105 -10.61 1.80 -16.15
C GLN A 105 -9.73 1.94 -17.40
N GLU A 106 -10.22 2.62 -18.44
CA GLU A 106 -9.48 2.89 -19.66
C GLU A 106 -8.26 3.78 -19.36
N LEU A 107 -8.46 4.84 -18.57
CA LEU A 107 -7.36 5.72 -18.17
C LEU A 107 -6.36 4.99 -17.29
N ALA A 108 -6.81 4.16 -16.38
CA ALA A 108 -5.92 3.34 -15.55
C ALA A 108 -5.08 2.38 -16.41
N GLN A 109 -5.67 1.76 -17.42
CA GLN A 109 -4.95 0.90 -18.35
C GLN A 109 -3.82 1.66 -19.06
N ALA A 110 -4.09 2.85 -19.56
CA ALA A 110 -3.07 3.69 -20.19
C ALA A 110 -1.96 4.13 -19.22
N VAL A 111 -2.31 4.33 -17.94
CA VAL A 111 -1.34 4.61 -16.87
C VAL A 111 -0.45 3.40 -16.62
N TRP A 112 -1.00 2.20 -16.42
CA TRP A 112 -0.23 0.98 -16.20
C TRP A 112 0.71 0.66 -17.36
N GLU A 113 0.28 0.86 -18.61
CA GLU A 113 1.12 0.66 -19.80
C GLU A 113 2.32 1.63 -19.86
N ALA A 114 2.19 2.81 -19.23
CA ALA A 114 3.26 3.80 -19.15
C ALA A 114 4.14 3.69 -17.91
N MET A 115 3.70 2.97 -16.88
CA MET A 115 4.48 2.72 -15.66
C MET A 115 5.55 1.64 -15.89
N PRO A 116 6.68 1.68 -15.16
CA PRO A 116 7.59 0.55 -15.08
C PRO A 116 6.85 -0.71 -14.63
N ALA A 117 7.24 -1.87 -15.17
CA ALA A 117 6.63 -3.13 -14.80
C ALA A 117 6.89 -3.46 -13.31
N GLN A 118 5.83 -3.78 -12.59
CA GLN A 118 5.85 -4.18 -11.18
C GLN A 118 4.86 -5.32 -10.93
N ASP A 119 5.04 -6.05 -9.83
CA ASP A 119 4.12 -7.13 -9.42
C ASP A 119 2.72 -6.60 -9.15
N ALA A 120 2.63 -5.40 -8.57
CA ALA A 120 1.38 -4.68 -8.38
C ALA A 120 1.51 -3.19 -8.70
N GLN A 121 0.45 -2.60 -9.26
CA GLN A 121 0.40 -1.20 -9.66
C GLN A 121 -0.97 -0.62 -9.31
N GLY A 122 -0.98 0.47 -8.54
CA GLY A 122 -2.21 1.18 -8.19
C GLY A 122 -2.35 2.49 -8.96
N VAL A 123 -3.56 2.79 -9.40
CA VAL A 123 -3.93 4.13 -9.88
C VAL A 123 -4.88 4.76 -8.87
N MET A 124 -4.43 5.83 -8.24
CA MET A 124 -5.17 6.57 -7.23
C MET A 124 -5.85 7.75 -7.91
N PHE A 125 -7.15 7.64 -8.17
CA PHE A 125 -7.95 8.75 -8.69
C PHE A 125 -8.36 9.67 -7.54
N ILE A 126 -7.90 10.92 -7.59
CA ILE A 126 -8.08 11.89 -6.51
C ILE A 126 -8.95 13.03 -7.02
N GLN A 127 -10.13 13.18 -6.43
CA GLN A 127 -11.06 14.27 -6.70
C GLN A 127 -11.50 14.91 -5.38
N ASN A 128 -11.24 16.19 -5.23
CA ASN A 128 -11.50 16.90 -3.96
C ASN A 128 -10.84 16.15 -2.79
N THR A 129 -11.62 15.71 -1.82
CA THR A 129 -11.16 14.97 -0.63
C THR A 129 -11.33 13.45 -0.76
N THR A 130 -11.67 12.95 -1.95
CA THR A 130 -11.94 11.54 -2.17
C THR A 130 -10.86 10.91 -3.05
N MET A 131 -10.37 9.74 -2.62
CA MET A 131 -9.48 8.90 -3.39
C MET A 131 -10.19 7.60 -3.76
N THR A 132 -10.22 7.28 -5.05
CA THR A 132 -10.78 6.03 -5.58
C THR A 132 -9.64 5.18 -6.14
N PRO A 133 -9.20 4.14 -5.45
CA PRO A 133 -8.11 3.28 -5.89
C PRO A 133 -8.59 2.23 -6.90
N LEU A 134 -7.79 2.01 -7.94
CA LEU A 134 -7.87 0.85 -8.82
C LEU A 134 -6.51 0.17 -8.84
N VAL A 135 -6.45 -1.09 -8.39
CA VAL A 135 -5.20 -1.85 -8.25
C VAL A 135 -5.17 -2.98 -9.27
N TYR A 136 -4.06 -3.08 -9.97
CA TYR A 136 -3.71 -4.18 -10.86
C TYR A 136 -2.64 -5.06 -10.21
N VAL A 137 -2.82 -6.37 -10.26
CA VAL A 137 -1.86 -7.39 -9.80
C VAL A 137 -1.49 -8.29 -10.97
N ALA A 138 -0.24 -8.23 -11.39
CA ALA A 138 0.23 -8.86 -12.63
C ALA A 138 0.14 -10.40 -12.60
N ALA A 139 0.55 -11.04 -11.51
CA ALA A 139 0.59 -12.49 -11.39
C ALA A 139 -0.80 -13.15 -11.47
N THR A 140 -1.85 -12.43 -11.13
CA THR A 140 -3.24 -12.91 -11.15
C THR A 140 -4.07 -12.29 -12.27
N ASP A 141 -3.50 -11.33 -13.00
CA ASP A 141 -4.18 -10.49 -14.01
C ASP A 141 -5.50 -9.89 -13.47
N THR A 142 -5.49 -9.49 -12.21
CA THR A 142 -6.68 -8.93 -11.56
C THR A 142 -6.64 -7.41 -11.51
N ARG A 143 -7.82 -6.80 -11.67
CA ARG A 143 -8.05 -5.35 -11.57
C ARG A 143 -9.19 -5.13 -10.59
N VAL A 144 -8.88 -4.50 -9.47
CA VAL A 144 -9.84 -4.37 -8.36
C VAL A 144 -10.02 -2.90 -7.98
N TRP A 145 -11.27 -2.42 -8.06
CA TRP A 145 -11.65 -1.18 -7.41
C TRP A 145 -11.72 -1.40 -5.90
N GLU A 146 -10.90 -0.69 -5.17
CA GLU A 146 -10.87 -0.81 -3.72
C GLU A 146 -11.68 0.30 -3.04
N SER A 147 -12.29 -0.01 -1.91
CA SER A 147 -12.95 0.99 -1.05
C SER A 147 -11.93 1.82 -0.27
N SER A 148 -10.73 1.29 -0.07
CA SER A 148 -9.61 1.97 0.59
C SER A 148 -8.29 1.28 0.25
N CYS A 149 -7.24 2.06 0.01
CA CYS A 149 -5.88 1.57 -0.20
C CYS A 149 -4.93 2.25 0.78
N GLY A 150 -4.37 1.49 1.73
CA GLY A 150 -3.46 2.03 2.75
C GLY A 150 -2.15 2.53 2.15
N SER A 151 -1.51 1.75 1.26
CA SER A 151 -0.28 2.15 0.58
C SER A 151 -0.50 3.35 -0.35
N GLY A 152 -1.62 3.39 -1.08
CA GLY A 152 -2.00 4.54 -1.90
C GLY A 152 -2.20 5.82 -1.08
N THR A 153 -2.78 5.69 0.13
CA THR A 153 -2.92 6.83 1.06
C THR A 153 -1.57 7.34 1.52
N VAL A 154 -0.63 6.43 1.87
CA VAL A 154 0.74 6.80 2.25
C VAL A 154 1.47 7.46 1.08
N ALA A 155 1.35 6.91 -0.12
CA ALA A 155 1.96 7.47 -1.34
C ALA A 155 1.48 8.91 -1.59
N LEU A 156 0.17 9.14 -1.51
CA LEU A 156 -0.42 10.48 -1.67
C LEU A 156 0.08 11.44 -0.59
N ALA A 157 0.01 11.04 0.69
CA ALA A 157 0.45 11.89 1.80
C ALA A 157 1.93 12.27 1.68
N TRP A 158 2.78 11.31 1.31
CA TRP A 158 4.22 11.55 1.11
C TRP A 158 4.49 12.49 -0.07
N TYR A 159 3.80 12.30 -1.21
CA TYR A 159 3.89 13.19 -2.36
C TYR A 159 3.50 14.63 -2.00
N LEU A 160 2.38 14.82 -1.30
CA LEU A 160 1.91 16.14 -0.87
C LEU A 160 2.88 16.81 0.10
N ALA A 161 3.44 16.04 1.06
CA ALA A 161 4.42 16.56 2.00
C ALA A 161 5.69 17.07 1.29
N ARG A 162 6.14 16.39 0.23
CA ARG A 162 7.27 16.85 -0.59
C ARG A 162 6.95 18.14 -1.34
N LYS A 163 5.78 18.20 -1.97
CA LYS A 163 5.34 19.41 -2.68
C LYS A 163 5.26 20.63 -1.75
N LEU A 164 4.76 20.46 -0.54
CA LEU A 164 4.73 21.52 0.48
C LEU A 164 6.15 21.94 0.89
N ALA A 165 7.07 21.00 1.06
CA ALA A 165 8.47 21.29 1.40
C ALA A 165 9.20 22.06 0.28
N ASP A 166 8.85 21.80 -0.98
CA ASP A 166 9.38 22.49 -2.16
C ASP A 166 8.73 23.89 -2.38
N GLY A 167 7.83 24.31 -1.49
CA GLY A 167 7.18 25.64 -1.52
C GLY A 167 5.98 25.72 -2.47
N GLU A 168 5.49 24.60 -2.97
CA GLU A 168 4.25 24.56 -3.75
C GLU A 168 3.04 24.61 -2.80
N HIS A 169 2.45 25.78 -2.65
CA HIS A 169 1.22 25.97 -1.90
C HIS A 169 0.02 26.00 -2.84
N GLY A 170 -0.96 25.14 -2.61
CA GLY A 170 -2.21 25.19 -3.37
C GLY A 170 -2.68 23.85 -3.92
N PHE A 171 -2.74 22.82 -3.07
CA PHE A 171 -3.57 21.66 -3.37
C PHE A 171 -5.01 21.98 -2.95
N ALA A 172 -5.85 22.30 -3.93
CA ALA A 172 -7.31 22.29 -3.72
C ALA A 172 -7.73 20.81 -3.82
N PHE A 173 -8.15 20.25 -2.70
CA PHE A 173 -8.81 18.95 -2.65
C PHE A 173 -10.31 19.15 -2.65
#